data_770f3683ab3daad51fea08d175b305b7
#
_entry.id   770f3683ab3daad51fea08d175b305b7
#
_cell.length_a   1.000
_cell.length_b   1.000
_cell.length_c   1.000
_cell.angle_alpha   90.00
_cell.angle_beta   90.00
_cell.angle_gamma   90.00
#
_symmetry.space_group_name_H-M   'P 1'
#
loop_
_entity.id
_entity.type
_entity.pdbx_description
1 polymer ?
#
loop_
_entity_poly.entity_id
_entity_poly.type
_entity_poly.pdbx_seq_one_letter_code
_entity_poly.pdbx_strand_id
1 'polypeptide(L)'
;MWILAACLSALFAGLTAVLAKAGVASTSSTVATALRTVVVAAGAWGMAALTGTASGVTSIDGTSALFLVLSGLATGASWLCYFAALSRGDVSRVAPIDKLSTVLAIVLALVLLGEPVSVWGAAGIVTITAGTLLMVEPSELSGLPRALRGGGSWLTFALASALFAALTSILGKVGISGVDPTLGTAVRTLVVLAMAWVIVGAQGRLGEVRSIPGRELAFIVASGAATCASWLAYYHALKDGPASVVVPIDKLSILVTVAVSAVAFHERFTPRYLLALALMCAGTAAMVVA
;
A
#
# COMPACT_ATOMS: atom_id res chain seq x y z
N MET A 1 18.35 9.05 7.91
CA MET A 1 18.35 7.86 7.02
C MET A 1 16.94 7.38 6.67
N TRP A 2 16.02 7.29 7.63
CA TRP A 2 14.65 6.78 7.37
C TRP A 2 13.84 7.61 6.36
N ILE A 3 14.00 8.96 6.30
CA ILE A 3 13.32 9.80 5.29
C ILE A 3 13.74 9.42 3.87
N LEU A 4 15.05 9.18 3.65
CA LEU A 4 15.54 8.73 2.35
C LEU A 4 14.93 7.37 1.98
N ALA A 5 14.85 6.44 2.93
CA ALA A 5 14.23 5.15 2.72
C ALA A 5 12.72 5.30 2.37
N ALA A 6 12.00 6.19 3.06
CA ALA A 6 10.60 6.48 2.74
C ALA A 6 10.43 7.09 1.33
N CYS A 7 11.32 8.00 0.92
CA CYS A 7 11.31 8.57 -0.44
C CYS A 7 11.63 7.50 -1.51
N LEU A 8 12.59 6.61 -1.25
CA LEU A 8 12.88 5.49 -2.14
C LEU A 8 11.69 4.53 -2.24
N SER A 9 11.02 4.25 -1.10
CA SER A 9 9.79 3.48 -1.12
C SER A 9 8.74 4.11 -2.03
N ALA A 10 8.48 5.41 -1.89
CA ALA A 10 7.53 6.15 -2.72
C ALA A 10 7.90 6.08 -4.22
N LEU A 11 9.17 6.25 -4.56
CA LEU A 11 9.66 6.15 -5.93
C LEU A 11 9.36 4.78 -6.53
N PHE A 12 9.78 3.72 -5.85
CA PHE A 12 9.57 2.35 -6.32
C PHE A 12 8.08 1.94 -6.31
N ALA A 13 7.28 2.42 -5.35
CA ALA A 13 5.84 2.21 -5.35
C ALA A 13 5.16 2.87 -6.56
N GLY A 14 5.59 4.07 -6.95
CA GLY A 14 5.10 4.73 -8.16
C GLY A 14 5.48 3.97 -9.42
N LEU A 15 6.73 3.52 -9.53
CA LEU A 15 7.18 2.66 -10.64
C LEU A 15 6.39 1.34 -10.69
N THR A 16 6.11 0.74 -9.52
CA THR A 16 5.27 -0.47 -9.43
C THR A 16 3.92 -0.26 -10.10
N ALA A 17 3.24 0.86 -9.81
CA ALA A 17 1.92 1.15 -10.36
C ALA A 17 1.94 1.29 -11.89
N VAL A 18 2.94 1.96 -12.44
CA VAL A 18 3.11 2.14 -13.89
C VAL A 18 3.42 0.82 -14.59
N LEU A 19 4.36 0.05 -14.07
CA LEU A 19 4.73 -1.25 -14.61
C LEU A 19 3.56 -2.25 -14.51
N ALA A 20 2.82 -2.23 -13.37
CA ALA A 20 1.63 -3.05 -13.21
C ALA A 20 0.55 -2.72 -14.24
N LYS A 21 0.33 -1.43 -14.55
CA LYS A 21 -0.62 -1.01 -15.60
C LYS A 21 -0.25 -1.58 -16.96
N ALA A 22 1.04 -1.58 -17.30
CA ALA A 22 1.54 -2.17 -18.56
C ALA A 22 1.45 -3.72 -18.57
N GLY A 23 1.50 -4.36 -17.40
CA GLY A 23 1.45 -5.83 -17.23
C GLY A 23 0.05 -6.42 -17.16
N VAL A 24 -1.02 -5.61 -17.15
CA VAL A 24 -2.41 -6.10 -17.00
C VAL A 24 -3.30 -5.74 -18.21
N ALA A 25 -2.74 -5.75 -19.40
CA ALA A 25 -3.52 -5.44 -20.61
C ALA A 25 -4.55 -6.54 -20.92
N SER A 26 -4.18 -7.82 -20.81
CA SER A 26 -5.05 -8.98 -20.97
C SER A 26 -5.12 -9.89 -19.73
N THR A 27 -4.11 -9.83 -18.87
CA THR A 27 -4.04 -10.60 -17.61
C THR A 27 -4.90 -9.96 -16.53
N SER A 28 -5.64 -10.76 -15.76
CA SER A 28 -6.41 -10.24 -14.63
C SER A 28 -5.49 -9.63 -13.56
N SER A 29 -5.93 -8.52 -12.96
CA SER A 29 -5.17 -7.83 -11.91
C SER A 29 -4.90 -8.73 -10.69
N THR A 30 -5.79 -9.67 -10.40
CA THR A 30 -5.65 -10.63 -9.29
C THR A 30 -4.49 -11.59 -9.55
N VAL A 31 -4.42 -12.20 -10.74
CA VAL A 31 -3.34 -13.11 -11.13
C VAL A 31 -2.02 -12.37 -11.24
N ALA A 32 -2.01 -11.19 -11.87
CA ALA A 32 -0.83 -10.34 -11.95
C ALA A 32 -0.29 -9.97 -10.55
N THR A 33 -1.18 -9.67 -9.59
CA THR A 33 -0.80 -9.38 -8.21
C THR A 33 -0.21 -10.60 -7.51
N ALA A 34 -0.78 -11.79 -7.68
CA ALA A 34 -0.25 -13.01 -7.09
C ALA A 34 1.14 -13.36 -7.64
N LEU A 35 1.34 -13.27 -8.95
CA LEU A 35 2.65 -13.49 -9.58
C LEU A 35 3.68 -12.46 -9.13
N ARG A 36 3.31 -11.18 -9.08
CA ARG A 36 4.15 -10.13 -8.53
C ARG A 36 4.59 -10.44 -7.11
N THR A 37 3.69 -10.97 -6.28
CA THR A 37 4.01 -11.31 -4.89
C THR A 37 5.00 -12.47 -4.79
N VAL A 38 5.02 -13.41 -5.75
CA VAL A 38 6.11 -14.41 -5.86
C VAL A 38 7.47 -13.75 -6.03
N VAL A 39 7.56 -12.76 -6.93
CA VAL A 39 8.81 -12.02 -7.17
C VAL A 39 9.23 -11.25 -5.91
N VAL A 40 8.26 -10.61 -5.23
CA VAL A 40 8.52 -9.90 -3.97
C VAL A 40 9.03 -10.86 -2.90
N ALA A 41 8.42 -12.02 -2.74
CA ALA A 41 8.85 -13.03 -1.77
C ALA A 41 10.27 -13.52 -2.08
N ALA A 42 10.54 -13.91 -3.33
CA ALA A 42 11.86 -14.34 -3.76
C ALA A 42 12.93 -13.26 -3.54
N GLY A 43 12.62 -11.99 -3.89
CA GLY A 43 13.53 -10.86 -3.69
C GLY A 43 13.79 -10.55 -2.21
N ALA A 44 12.74 -10.54 -1.37
CA ALA A 44 12.88 -10.26 0.06
C ALA A 44 13.68 -11.34 0.79
N TRP A 45 13.41 -12.62 0.50
CA TRP A 45 14.18 -13.74 1.06
C TRP A 45 15.60 -13.80 0.50
N GLY A 46 15.78 -13.50 -0.81
CA GLY A 46 17.11 -13.37 -1.42
C GLY A 46 17.93 -12.27 -0.73
N MET A 47 17.33 -11.11 -0.48
CA MET A 47 17.99 -10.02 0.26
C MET A 47 18.31 -10.43 1.71
N ALA A 48 17.38 -11.07 2.41
CA ALA A 48 17.62 -11.56 3.76
C ALA A 48 18.77 -12.59 3.81
N ALA A 49 18.89 -13.44 2.80
CA ALA A 49 20.02 -14.37 2.68
C ALA A 49 21.34 -13.64 2.40
N LEU A 50 21.36 -12.68 1.47
CA LEU A 50 22.53 -11.90 1.11
C LEU A 50 23.05 -11.04 2.27
N THR A 51 22.16 -10.48 3.08
CA THR A 51 22.50 -9.68 4.27
C THR A 51 22.78 -10.54 5.50
N GLY A 52 22.62 -11.87 5.42
CA GLY A 52 22.79 -12.78 6.55
C GLY A 52 21.68 -12.74 7.58
N THR A 53 20.63 -11.91 7.38
CA THR A 53 19.53 -11.75 8.35
C THR A 53 18.56 -12.92 8.36
N ALA A 54 18.57 -13.78 7.32
CA ALA A 54 17.72 -14.97 7.23
C ALA A 54 17.91 -15.95 8.40
N SER A 55 19.11 -16.06 8.95
CA SER A 55 19.39 -16.90 10.12
C SER A 55 18.65 -16.47 11.38
N GLY A 56 18.23 -15.19 11.45
CA GLY A 56 17.46 -14.62 12.56
C GLY A 56 15.99 -15.09 12.61
N VAL A 57 15.50 -15.87 11.64
CA VAL A 57 14.09 -16.30 11.58
C VAL A 57 13.68 -17.10 12.83
N THR A 58 14.59 -17.92 13.37
CA THR A 58 14.33 -18.73 14.57
C THR A 58 14.40 -17.93 15.87
N SER A 59 14.93 -16.71 15.84
CA SER A 59 15.05 -15.82 17.00
C SER A 59 13.96 -14.72 17.04
N ILE A 60 13.03 -14.74 16.10
CA ILE A 60 11.87 -13.81 16.11
C ILE A 60 10.99 -14.17 17.31
N ASP A 61 10.75 -13.20 18.18
CA ASP A 61 9.85 -13.39 19.31
C ASP A 61 8.40 -13.59 18.86
N GLY A 62 7.60 -14.25 19.71
CA GLY A 62 6.21 -14.61 19.37
C GLY A 62 5.33 -13.39 19.10
N THR A 63 5.58 -12.27 19.75
CA THR A 63 4.82 -11.03 19.57
C THR A 63 5.10 -10.43 18.19
N SER A 64 6.38 -10.26 17.85
CA SER A 64 6.79 -9.77 16.51
C SER A 64 6.27 -10.69 15.41
N ALA A 65 6.39 -12.02 15.56
CA ALA A 65 5.85 -12.98 14.60
C ALA A 65 4.33 -12.82 14.41
N LEU A 66 3.58 -12.69 15.51
CA LEU A 66 2.13 -12.48 15.47
C LEU A 66 1.78 -11.21 14.70
N PHE A 67 2.44 -10.08 15.01
CA PHE A 67 2.14 -8.80 14.35
C PHE A 67 2.55 -8.79 12.88
N LEU A 68 3.64 -9.46 12.48
CA LEU A 68 4.01 -9.65 11.08
C LEU A 68 2.96 -10.48 10.32
N VAL A 69 2.47 -11.55 10.93
CA VAL A 69 1.39 -12.37 10.35
C VAL A 69 0.11 -11.55 10.22
N LEU A 70 -0.30 -10.84 11.28
CA LEU A 70 -1.50 -9.99 11.25
C LEU A 70 -1.38 -8.88 10.21
N SER A 71 -0.20 -8.28 10.03
CA SER A 71 0.06 -7.30 8.97
C SER A 71 -0.09 -7.91 7.57
N GLY A 72 0.41 -9.12 7.37
CA GLY A 72 0.23 -9.86 6.11
C GLY A 72 -1.24 -10.19 5.82
N LEU A 73 -1.96 -10.67 6.83
CA LEU A 73 -3.41 -10.95 6.73
C LEU A 73 -4.21 -9.68 6.46
N ALA A 74 -3.89 -8.57 7.13
CA ALA A 74 -4.51 -7.27 6.87
C ALA A 74 -4.30 -6.82 5.42
N THR A 75 -3.11 -7.05 4.85
CA THR A 75 -2.86 -6.79 3.42
C THR A 75 -3.79 -7.62 2.53
N GLY A 76 -3.88 -8.92 2.78
CA GLY A 76 -4.78 -9.80 2.02
C GLY A 76 -6.24 -9.41 2.18
N ALA A 77 -6.69 -9.07 3.39
CA ALA A 77 -8.05 -8.60 3.67
C ALA A 77 -8.33 -7.27 2.94
N SER A 78 -7.36 -6.34 2.93
CA SER A 78 -7.48 -5.09 2.16
C SER A 78 -7.69 -5.40 0.67
N TRP A 79 -6.91 -6.29 0.07
CA TRP A 79 -7.07 -6.67 -1.34
C TRP A 79 -8.41 -7.33 -1.63
N LEU A 80 -8.87 -8.25 -0.77
CA LEU A 80 -10.19 -8.87 -0.91
C LEU A 80 -11.30 -7.82 -0.91
N CYS A 81 -11.25 -6.89 0.05
CA CYS A 81 -12.21 -5.80 0.13
C CYS A 81 -12.10 -4.86 -1.08
N TYR A 82 -10.90 -4.53 -1.53
CA TYR A 82 -10.67 -3.68 -2.70
C TYR A 82 -11.26 -4.31 -3.97
N PHE A 83 -10.97 -5.58 -4.24
CA PHE A 83 -11.54 -6.28 -5.39
C PHE A 83 -13.05 -6.46 -5.28
N ALA A 84 -13.58 -6.69 -4.05
CA ALA A 84 -15.03 -6.73 -3.81
C ALA A 84 -15.69 -5.35 -4.04
N ALA A 85 -15.01 -4.25 -3.73
CA ALA A 85 -15.48 -2.91 -4.04
C ALA A 85 -15.49 -2.67 -5.56
N LEU A 86 -14.39 -3.02 -6.25
CA LEU A 86 -14.29 -2.87 -7.72
C LEU A 86 -15.29 -3.71 -8.50
N SER A 87 -15.70 -4.88 -7.96
CA SER A 87 -16.73 -5.70 -8.61
C SER A 87 -18.15 -5.13 -8.48
N ARG A 88 -18.36 -4.13 -7.63
CA ARG A 88 -19.65 -3.52 -7.33
C ARG A 88 -19.73 -2.02 -7.63
N GLY A 89 -18.59 -1.38 -7.90
CA GLY A 89 -18.48 0.06 -8.14
C GLY A 89 -17.38 0.40 -9.14
N ASP A 90 -17.43 1.61 -9.65
CA ASP A 90 -16.47 2.11 -10.63
C ASP A 90 -15.10 2.37 -9.99
N VAL A 91 -14.02 2.13 -10.74
CA VAL A 91 -12.64 2.39 -10.28
C VAL A 91 -12.44 3.85 -9.87
N SER A 92 -13.06 4.79 -10.61
CA SER A 92 -13.00 6.23 -10.34
C SER A 92 -13.58 6.62 -8.98
N ARG A 93 -14.46 5.78 -8.40
CA ARG A 93 -15.08 5.98 -7.08
C ARG A 93 -14.33 5.22 -5.98
N VAL A 94 -13.89 4.00 -6.26
CA VAL A 94 -13.20 3.14 -5.29
C VAL A 94 -11.81 3.66 -4.96
N ALA A 95 -11.03 4.07 -5.96
CA ALA A 95 -9.64 4.47 -5.76
C ALA A 95 -9.46 5.70 -4.85
N PRO A 96 -10.27 6.76 -4.92
CA PRO A 96 -10.20 7.87 -3.96
C PRO A 96 -10.50 7.45 -2.52
N ILE A 97 -11.48 6.54 -2.30
CA ILE A 97 -11.82 6.06 -0.95
C ILE A 97 -10.64 5.26 -0.35
N ASP A 98 -9.95 4.45 -1.16
CA ASP A 98 -8.77 3.72 -0.71
C ASP A 98 -7.65 4.67 -0.18
N LYS A 99 -7.55 5.90 -0.71
CA LYS A 99 -6.60 6.92 -0.22
C LYS A 99 -6.87 7.37 1.21
N LEU A 100 -8.08 7.20 1.73
CA LEU A 100 -8.39 7.46 3.14
C LEU A 100 -7.57 6.58 4.08
N SER A 101 -7.00 5.47 3.59
CA SER A 101 -6.05 4.64 4.34
C SER A 101 -4.87 5.43 4.89
N THR A 102 -4.45 6.51 4.21
CA THR A 102 -3.38 7.40 4.69
C THR A 102 -3.79 8.11 5.97
N VAL A 103 -4.97 8.73 5.95
CA VAL A 103 -5.53 9.45 7.12
C VAL A 103 -5.77 8.47 8.27
N LEU A 104 -6.35 7.31 7.98
CA LEU A 104 -6.58 6.27 8.98
C LEU A 104 -5.27 5.77 9.58
N ALA A 105 -4.22 5.57 8.78
CA ALA A 105 -2.91 5.14 9.29
C ALA A 105 -2.27 6.19 10.20
N ILE A 106 -2.38 7.48 9.87
CA ILE A 106 -1.92 8.57 10.72
C ILE A 106 -2.68 8.53 12.06
N VAL A 107 -4.01 8.51 12.01
CA VAL A 107 -4.84 8.47 13.23
C VAL A 107 -4.51 7.25 14.08
N LEU A 108 -4.37 6.07 13.48
CA LEU A 108 -4.00 4.85 14.20
C LEU A 108 -2.58 4.92 14.78
N ALA A 109 -1.62 5.55 14.09
CA ALA A 109 -0.27 5.76 14.62
C ALA A 109 -0.30 6.64 15.88
N LEU A 110 -1.06 7.73 15.87
CA LEU A 110 -1.21 8.62 17.02
C LEU A 110 -1.89 7.91 18.20
N VAL A 111 -2.98 7.18 17.93
CA VAL A 111 -3.81 6.57 19.00
C VAL A 111 -3.19 5.28 19.53
N LEU A 112 -2.70 4.39 18.62
CA LEU A 112 -2.23 3.05 19.02
C LEU A 112 -0.74 3.01 19.32
N LEU A 113 0.07 3.83 18.64
CA LEU A 113 1.52 3.88 18.87
C LEU A 113 1.94 5.02 19.79
N GLY A 114 1.02 5.92 20.15
CA GLY A 114 1.31 7.06 21.02
C GLY A 114 2.30 8.06 20.39
N GLU A 115 2.33 8.15 19.06
CA GLU A 115 3.26 9.06 18.38
C GLU A 115 2.93 10.53 18.74
N PRO A 116 3.92 11.36 19.11
CA PRO A 116 3.67 12.75 19.45
C PRO A 116 3.28 13.57 18.22
N VAL A 117 2.43 14.58 18.43
CA VAL A 117 2.00 15.51 17.38
C VAL A 117 2.44 16.92 17.76
N SER A 118 3.25 17.54 16.91
CA SER A 118 3.53 18.96 16.99
C SER A 118 2.39 19.79 16.36
N VAL A 119 2.41 21.11 16.57
CA VAL A 119 1.45 22.02 15.92
C VAL A 119 1.56 21.94 14.39
N TRP A 120 2.77 21.85 13.86
CA TRP A 120 3.01 21.68 12.42
C TRP A 120 2.56 20.31 11.92
N GLY A 121 2.76 19.26 12.73
CA GLY A 121 2.23 17.92 12.45
C GLY A 121 0.71 17.91 12.38
N ALA A 122 0.02 18.58 13.31
CA ALA A 122 -1.44 18.71 13.27
C ALA A 122 -1.92 19.45 12.02
N ALA A 123 -1.27 20.55 11.66
CA ALA A 123 -1.56 21.27 10.41
C ALA A 123 -1.34 20.37 9.17
N GLY A 124 -0.26 19.59 9.16
CA GLY A 124 0.03 18.60 8.11
C GLY A 124 -1.07 17.54 7.98
N ILE A 125 -1.55 16.98 9.10
CA ILE A 125 -2.65 16.00 9.11
C ILE A 125 -3.92 16.61 8.52
N VAL A 126 -4.30 17.81 8.92
CA VAL A 126 -5.48 18.50 8.39
C VAL A 126 -5.33 18.73 6.88
N THR A 127 -4.16 19.16 6.44
CA THR A 127 -3.87 19.43 5.03
C THR A 127 -3.89 18.15 4.18
N ILE A 128 -3.29 17.05 4.66
CA ILE A 128 -3.35 15.73 3.98
C ILE A 128 -4.80 15.25 3.92
N THR A 129 -5.54 15.38 5.03
CA THR A 129 -6.95 14.98 5.09
C THR A 129 -7.78 15.76 4.08
N ALA A 130 -7.62 17.09 4.01
CA ALA A 130 -8.29 17.95 3.04
C ALA A 130 -7.93 17.53 1.60
N GLY A 131 -6.65 17.31 1.29
CA GLY A 131 -6.20 16.83 -0.01
C GLY A 131 -6.80 15.47 -0.37
N THR A 132 -6.81 14.53 0.57
CA THR A 132 -7.40 13.19 0.35
C THR A 132 -8.91 13.27 0.11
N LEU A 133 -9.63 14.06 0.91
CA LEU A 133 -11.09 14.25 0.74
C LEU A 133 -11.42 14.97 -0.55
N LEU A 134 -10.55 15.89 -1.01
CA LEU A 134 -10.75 16.58 -2.28
C LEU A 134 -10.66 15.63 -3.49
N MET A 135 -9.97 14.48 -3.35
CA MET A 135 -9.98 13.43 -4.37
C MET A 135 -11.29 12.65 -4.42
N VAL A 136 -12.03 12.62 -3.31
CA VAL A 136 -13.33 11.93 -3.21
C VAL A 136 -14.45 12.86 -3.70
N GLU A 137 -15.36 12.35 -4.51
CA GLU A 137 -16.49 13.14 -4.96
C GLU A 137 -17.49 13.41 -3.80
N PRO A 138 -18.05 14.63 -3.69
CA PRO A 138 -19.00 14.95 -2.62
C PRO A 138 -20.25 14.03 -2.59
N SER A 139 -20.68 13.56 -3.75
CA SER A 139 -21.78 12.59 -3.90
C SER A 139 -21.51 11.28 -3.17
N GLU A 140 -20.24 10.84 -3.13
CA GLU A 140 -19.85 9.61 -2.47
C GLU A 140 -19.82 9.78 -0.94
N LEU A 141 -19.37 10.94 -0.46
CA LEU A 141 -19.38 11.26 0.96
C LEU A 141 -20.80 11.32 1.53
N SER A 142 -21.75 11.84 0.77
CA SER A 142 -23.17 11.89 1.18
C SER A 142 -23.83 10.50 1.27
N GLY A 143 -23.31 9.52 0.54
CA GLY A 143 -23.75 8.11 0.57
C GLY A 143 -23.26 7.31 1.79
N LEU A 144 -22.25 7.83 2.51
CA LEU A 144 -21.57 7.13 3.62
C LEU A 144 -22.53 6.57 4.70
N PRO A 145 -23.49 7.36 5.25
CA PRO A 145 -24.39 6.86 6.30
C PRO A 145 -25.29 5.71 5.82
N ARG A 146 -25.71 5.74 4.55
CA ARG A 146 -26.53 4.69 3.95
C ARG A 146 -25.71 3.42 3.69
N ALA A 147 -24.49 3.58 3.20
CA ALA A 147 -23.58 2.48 2.94
C ALA A 147 -23.21 1.72 4.21
N LEU A 148 -22.95 2.43 5.31
CA LEU A 148 -22.63 1.83 6.61
C LEU A 148 -23.81 1.07 7.23
N ARG A 149 -25.06 1.50 6.95
CA ARG A 149 -26.27 0.83 7.44
C ARG A 149 -26.68 -0.37 6.59
N GLY A 150 -26.39 -0.34 5.27
CA GLY A 150 -26.92 -1.32 4.31
C GLY A 150 -26.08 -2.59 4.13
N GLY A 151 -24.84 -2.63 4.55
CA GLY A 151 -23.89 -3.74 4.34
C GLY A 151 -23.76 -4.19 2.88
N GLY A 152 -22.59 -4.58 2.43
CA GLY A 152 -22.39 -5.17 1.10
C GLY A 152 -22.36 -4.20 -0.09
N SER A 153 -22.42 -2.87 0.13
CA SER A 153 -22.23 -1.87 -0.91
C SER A 153 -20.75 -1.75 -1.31
N TRP A 154 -20.46 -1.28 -2.53
CA TRP A 154 -19.09 -1.01 -2.96
C TRP A 154 -18.35 -0.09 -1.98
N LEU A 155 -19.03 0.91 -1.41
CA LEU A 155 -18.45 1.86 -0.47
C LEU A 155 -18.06 1.20 0.86
N THR A 156 -18.87 0.27 1.38
CA THR A 156 -18.54 -0.50 2.59
C THR A 156 -17.25 -1.30 2.40
N PHE A 157 -17.12 -1.95 1.25
CA PHE A 157 -15.90 -2.70 0.93
C PHE A 157 -14.69 -1.78 0.69
N ALA A 158 -14.87 -0.62 0.05
CA ALA A 158 -13.79 0.35 -0.15
C ALA A 158 -13.28 0.92 1.19
N LEU A 159 -14.18 1.24 2.13
CA LEU A 159 -13.81 1.68 3.48
C LEU A 159 -13.12 0.58 4.29
N ALA A 160 -13.61 -0.67 4.20
CA ALA A 160 -12.95 -1.80 4.82
C ALA A 160 -11.54 -2.02 4.24
N SER A 161 -11.38 -1.88 2.92
CA SER A 161 -10.05 -1.92 2.27
C SER A 161 -9.13 -0.86 2.85
N ALA A 162 -9.58 0.39 2.93
CA ALA A 162 -8.79 1.48 3.48
C ALA A 162 -8.40 1.24 4.94
N LEU A 163 -9.31 0.71 5.77
CA LEU A 163 -9.02 0.36 7.15
C LEU A 163 -7.96 -0.74 7.25
N PHE A 164 -8.12 -1.84 6.51
CA PHE A 164 -7.14 -2.92 6.51
C PHE A 164 -5.79 -2.48 5.94
N ALA A 165 -5.76 -1.60 4.93
CA ALA A 165 -4.54 -1.01 4.42
C ALA A 165 -3.82 -0.16 5.47
N ALA A 166 -4.55 0.62 6.27
CA ALA A 166 -3.99 1.37 7.39
C ALA A 166 -3.44 0.43 8.48
N LEU A 167 -4.20 -0.58 8.87
CA LEU A 167 -3.78 -1.60 9.85
C LEU A 167 -2.52 -2.34 9.39
N THR A 168 -2.36 -2.61 8.10
CA THR A 168 -1.14 -3.22 7.55
C THR A 168 0.14 -2.49 7.99
N SER A 169 0.14 -1.16 7.91
CA SER A 169 1.30 -0.33 8.27
C SER A 169 1.55 -0.34 9.77
N ILE A 170 0.51 -0.19 10.57
CA ILE A 170 0.62 -0.13 12.04
C ILE A 170 1.06 -1.48 12.62
N LEU A 171 0.40 -2.57 12.21
CA LEU A 171 0.77 -3.92 12.63
C LEU A 171 2.19 -4.28 12.16
N GLY A 172 2.54 -3.86 10.93
CA GLY A 172 3.89 -4.04 10.39
C GLY A 172 4.94 -3.31 11.20
N LYS A 173 4.68 -2.06 11.60
CA LYS A 173 5.60 -1.29 12.46
C LYS A 173 5.82 -1.97 13.81
N VAL A 174 4.76 -2.44 14.45
CA VAL A 174 4.89 -3.19 15.71
C VAL A 174 5.68 -4.49 15.49
N GLY A 175 5.38 -5.23 14.41
CA GLY A 175 6.04 -6.49 14.09
C GLY A 175 7.53 -6.39 13.81
N ILE A 176 8.01 -5.25 13.28
CA ILE A 176 9.45 -5.04 12.99
C ILE A 176 10.21 -4.37 14.14
N SER A 177 9.58 -4.01 15.24
CA SER A 177 10.22 -3.28 16.34
C SER A 177 11.43 -4.03 16.92
N GLY A 178 11.32 -5.35 17.07
CA GLY A 178 12.37 -6.25 17.56
C GLY A 178 13.08 -7.07 16.47
N VAL A 179 12.74 -6.88 15.19
CA VAL A 179 13.21 -7.70 14.08
C VAL A 179 13.97 -6.85 13.06
N ASP A 180 14.93 -7.44 12.35
CA ASP A 180 15.54 -6.78 11.19
C ASP A 180 14.45 -6.49 10.14
N PRO A 181 14.36 -5.26 9.58
CA PRO A 181 13.32 -4.91 8.63
C PRO A 181 13.29 -5.76 7.36
N THR A 182 14.48 -6.22 6.90
CA THR A 182 14.56 -7.10 5.71
C THR A 182 13.95 -8.45 6.03
N LEU A 183 14.30 -9.03 7.18
CA LEU A 183 13.72 -10.29 7.65
C LEU A 183 12.22 -10.16 7.92
N GLY A 184 11.79 -9.09 8.60
CA GLY A 184 10.38 -8.82 8.85
C GLY A 184 9.57 -8.70 7.55
N THR A 185 10.12 -8.02 6.53
CA THR A 185 9.53 -7.95 5.20
C THR A 185 9.43 -9.32 4.55
N ALA A 186 10.49 -10.14 4.63
CA ALA A 186 10.50 -11.48 4.05
C ALA A 186 9.45 -12.39 4.68
N VAL A 187 9.38 -12.45 6.02
CA VAL A 187 8.41 -13.27 6.76
C VAL A 187 6.97 -12.84 6.45
N ARG A 188 6.69 -11.54 6.55
CA ARG A 188 5.38 -10.99 6.24
C ARG A 188 4.93 -11.30 4.81
N THR A 189 5.87 -11.22 3.85
CA THR A 189 5.56 -11.45 2.44
C THR A 189 5.09 -12.88 2.17
N LEU A 190 5.52 -13.89 2.94
CA LEU A 190 4.99 -15.26 2.81
C LEU A 190 3.49 -15.32 3.11
N VAL A 191 3.04 -14.58 4.14
CA VAL A 191 1.60 -14.51 4.47
C VAL A 191 0.83 -13.82 3.34
N VAL A 192 1.36 -12.71 2.82
CA VAL A 192 0.76 -11.99 1.69
C VAL A 192 0.72 -12.88 0.44
N LEU A 193 1.80 -13.64 0.18
CA LEU A 193 1.87 -14.60 -0.92
C LEU A 193 0.77 -15.67 -0.79
N ALA A 194 0.65 -16.29 0.38
CA ALA A 194 -0.39 -17.29 0.63
C ALA A 194 -1.78 -16.70 0.40
N MET A 195 -2.07 -15.51 0.94
CA MET A 195 -3.36 -14.82 0.75
C MET A 195 -3.62 -14.51 -0.73
N ALA A 196 -2.62 -14.03 -1.48
CA ALA A 196 -2.77 -13.73 -2.91
C ALA A 196 -3.18 -14.97 -3.71
N TRP A 197 -2.54 -16.13 -3.46
CA TRP A 197 -2.87 -17.38 -4.15
C TRP A 197 -4.19 -17.99 -3.69
N VAL A 198 -4.56 -17.84 -2.42
CA VAL A 198 -5.92 -18.18 -1.94
C VAL A 198 -6.97 -17.37 -2.70
N ILE A 199 -6.75 -16.08 -2.93
CA ILE A 199 -7.67 -15.22 -3.68
C ILE A 199 -7.79 -15.70 -5.14
N VAL A 200 -6.66 -16.01 -5.80
CA VAL A 200 -6.66 -16.54 -7.18
C VAL A 200 -7.42 -17.88 -7.25
N GLY A 201 -7.17 -18.77 -6.29
CA GLY A 201 -7.86 -20.06 -6.21
C GLY A 201 -9.36 -19.91 -5.98
N ALA A 202 -9.77 -19.07 -5.03
CA ALA A 202 -11.17 -18.80 -4.72
C ALA A 202 -11.94 -18.15 -5.89
N GLN A 203 -11.24 -17.40 -6.75
CA GLN A 203 -11.81 -16.82 -7.98
C GLN A 203 -11.79 -17.80 -9.18
N GLY A 204 -11.25 -19.00 -9.04
CA GLY A 204 -11.15 -19.99 -10.10
C GLY A 204 -10.19 -19.61 -11.23
N ARG A 205 -9.23 -18.71 -10.99
CA ARG A 205 -8.37 -18.10 -12.01
C ARG A 205 -6.99 -18.75 -12.14
N LEU A 206 -6.75 -19.89 -11.53
CA LEU A 206 -5.46 -20.60 -11.59
C LEU A 206 -5.06 -20.95 -13.04
N GLY A 207 -6.03 -21.22 -13.92
CA GLY A 207 -5.78 -21.50 -15.32
C GLY A 207 -5.18 -20.34 -16.12
N GLU A 208 -5.48 -19.09 -15.73
CA GLU A 208 -4.97 -17.89 -16.40
C GLU A 208 -3.44 -17.78 -16.33
N VAL A 209 -2.81 -18.36 -15.32
CA VAL A 209 -1.35 -18.30 -15.12
C VAL A 209 -0.58 -18.88 -16.32
N ARG A 210 -1.14 -19.88 -16.98
CA ARG A 210 -0.50 -20.56 -18.11
C ARG A 210 -0.67 -19.82 -19.45
N SER A 211 -1.60 -18.87 -19.53
CA SER A 211 -1.94 -18.17 -20.77
C SER A 211 -1.40 -16.72 -20.82
N ILE A 212 -0.55 -16.33 -19.88
CA ILE A 212 -0.03 -14.96 -19.78
C ILE A 212 0.96 -14.70 -20.92
N PRO A 213 0.78 -13.63 -21.72
CA PRO A 213 1.75 -13.25 -22.75
C PRO A 213 3.11 -12.90 -22.12
N GLY A 214 4.20 -13.35 -22.76
CA GLY A 214 5.55 -13.14 -22.22
C GLY A 214 5.91 -11.67 -21.96
N ARG A 215 5.39 -10.73 -22.78
CA ARG A 215 5.56 -9.30 -22.57
C ARG A 215 4.88 -8.81 -21.29
N GLU A 216 3.65 -9.25 -21.00
CA GLU A 216 2.94 -8.91 -19.78
C GLU A 216 3.63 -9.52 -18.56
N LEU A 217 4.08 -10.78 -18.68
CA LEU A 217 4.85 -11.45 -17.63
C LEU A 217 6.13 -10.67 -17.28
N ALA A 218 6.86 -10.15 -18.28
CA ALA A 218 8.05 -9.33 -18.03
C ALA A 218 7.71 -8.05 -17.25
N PHE A 219 6.61 -7.36 -17.58
CA PHE A 219 6.15 -6.20 -16.83
C PHE A 219 5.69 -6.56 -15.41
N ILE A 220 5.01 -7.70 -15.21
CA ILE A 220 4.61 -8.21 -13.90
C ILE A 220 5.84 -8.48 -13.04
N VAL A 221 6.87 -9.13 -13.59
CA VAL A 221 8.14 -9.40 -12.90
C VAL A 221 8.85 -8.11 -12.54
N ALA A 222 8.99 -7.17 -13.48
CA ALA A 222 9.60 -5.86 -13.22
C ALA A 222 8.83 -5.07 -12.15
N SER A 223 7.49 -5.09 -12.19
CA SER A 223 6.63 -4.52 -11.15
C SER A 223 6.86 -5.22 -9.79
N GLY A 224 7.08 -6.54 -9.78
CA GLY A 224 7.41 -7.30 -8.58
C GLY A 224 8.75 -6.88 -7.97
N ALA A 225 9.77 -6.69 -8.80
CA ALA A 225 11.08 -6.21 -8.36
C ALA A 225 10.99 -4.80 -7.76
N ALA A 226 10.25 -3.89 -8.43
CA ALA A 226 10.00 -2.55 -7.90
C ALA A 226 9.20 -2.60 -6.59
N THR A 227 8.19 -3.46 -6.47
CA THR A 227 7.43 -3.65 -5.22
C THR A 227 8.34 -4.16 -4.10
N CYS A 228 9.24 -5.12 -4.39
CA CYS A 228 10.19 -5.63 -3.42
C CYS A 228 11.10 -4.50 -2.88
N ALA A 229 11.69 -3.71 -3.78
CA ALA A 229 12.52 -2.57 -3.41
C ALA A 229 11.73 -1.54 -2.57
N SER A 230 10.48 -1.25 -2.97
CA SER A 230 9.59 -0.36 -2.22
C SER A 230 9.33 -0.90 -0.81
N TRP A 231 8.95 -2.15 -0.65
CA TRP A 231 8.61 -2.71 0.68
C TRP A 231 9.82 -2.82 1.60
N LEU A 232 10.98 -3.23 1.07
CA LEU A 232 12.22 -3.23 1.85
C LEU A 232 12.54 -1.82 2.37
N ALA A 233 12.52 -0.81 1.50
CA ALA A 233 12.76 0.58 1.87
C ALA A 233 11.69 1.10 2.86
N TYR A 234 10.41 0.76 2.64
CA TYR A 234 9.30 1.15 3.51
C TYR A 234 9.45 0.62 4.93
N TYR A 235 9.74 -0.67 5.09
CA TYR A 235 9.88 -1.26 6.41
C TYR A 235 11.16 -0.81 7.13
N HIS A 236 12.25 -0.52 6.40
CA HIS A 236 13.40 0.19 6.97
C HIS A 236 13.02 1.59 7.45
N ALA A 237 12.24 2.34 6.69
CA ALA A 237 11.76 3.64 7.11
C ALA A 237 10.86 3.56 8.34
N LEU A 238 9.91 2.59 8.37
CA LEU A 238 9.00 2.38 9.49
C LEU A 238 9.70 1.97 10.78
N LYS A 239 10.84 1.27 10.70
CA LYS A 239 11.59 0.87 11.89
C LYS A 239 12.07 2.08 12.67
N ASP A 240 12.69 3.03 11.98
CA ASP A 240 13.38 4.15 12.60
C ASP A 240 12.54 5.44 12.63
N GLY A 241 11.55 5.57 11.73
CA GLY A 241 10.72 6.76 11.59
C GLY A 241 9.30 6.59 12.16
N PRO A 242 8.62 7.69 12.54
CA PRO A 242 7.23 7.65 12.96
C PRO A 242 6.32 7.21 11.81
N ALA A 243 5.37 6.30 12.08
CA ALA A 243 4.45 5.80 11.06
C ALA A 243 3.55 6.92 10.53
N SER A 244 3.18 7.89 11.38
CA SER A 244 2.41 9.07 11.02
C SER A 244 3.07 9.93 9.94
N VAL A 245 4.41 9.86 9.78
CA VAL A 245 5.19 10.59 8.77
C VAL A 245 5.60 9.68 7.62
N VAL A 246 6.05 8.46 7.91
CA VAL A 246 6.52 7.50 6.87
C VAL A 246 5.40 7.13 5.91
N VAL A 247 4.19 6.87 6.43
CA VAL A 247 3.04 6.48 5.58
C VAL A 247 2.67 7.59 4.59
N PRO A 248 2.49 8.86 4.98
CA PRO A 248 2.27 9.93 4.02
C PRO A 248 3.36 10.09 2.96
N ILE A 249 4.64 9.98 3.34
CA ILE A 249 5.75 10.05 2.36
C ILE A 249 5.63 8.93 1.32
N ASP A 250 5.39 7.70 1.74
CA ASP A 250 5.19 6.57 0.84
C ASP A 250 4.02 6.81 -0.13
N LYS A 251 2.93 7.42 0.34
CA LYS A 251 1.77 7.77 -0.50
C LYS A 251 2.04 8.86 -1.53
N LEU A 252 3.14 9.63 -1.40
CA LEU A 252 3.60 10.50 -2.47
C LEU A 252 4.09 9.75 -3.72
N SER A 253 4.16 8.41 -3.67
CA SER A 253 4.29 7.55 -4.85
C SER A 253 3.31 7.90 -5.97
N ILE A 254 2.16 8.47 -5.62
CA ILE A 254 1.18 8.97 -6.59
C ILE A 254 1.77 10.05 -7.51
N LEU A 255 2.73 10.87 -7.03
CA LEU A 255 3.41 11.88 -7.86
C LEU A 255 4.21 11.23 -8.98
N VAL A 256 4.94 10.16 -8.64
CA VAL A 256 5.71 9.38 -9.63
C VAL A 256 4.75 8.74 -10.63
N THR A 257 3.66 8.15 -10.15
CA THR A 257 2.64 7.56 -11.01
C THR A 257 2.04 8.60 -11.95
N VAL A 258 1.65 9.77 -11.45
CA VAL A 258 1.06 10.87 -12.24
C VAL A 258 2.07 11.41 -13.26
N ALA A 259 3.31 11.67 -12.84
CA ALA A 259 4.34 12.18 -13.73
C ALA A 259 4.62 11.21 -14.89
N VAL A 260 4.78 9.92 -14.57
CA VAL A 260 5.04 8.91 -15.62
C VAL A 260 3.79 8.66 -16.48
N SER A 261 2.58 8.65 -15.89
CA SER A 261 1.33 8.50 -16.66
C SER A 261 1.09 9.69 -17.60
N ALA A 262 1.40 10.91 -17.16
CA ALA A 262 1.31 12.10 -18.04
C ALA A 262 2.24 11.97 -19.26
N VAL A 263 3.48 11.51 -19.04
CA VAL A 263 4.49 11.41 -20.11
C VAL A 263 4.27 10.17 -20.99
N ALA A 264 4.07 8.99 -20.37
CA ALA A 264 4.03 7.71 -21.09
C ALA A 264 2.65 7.40 -21.69
N PHE A 265 1.57 7.82 -21.05
CA PHE A 265 0.18 7.53 -21.46
C PHE A 265 -0.58 8.79 -21.91
N HIS A 266 0.04 9.98 -21.85
CA HIS A 266 -0.56 11.27 -22.23
C HIS A 266 -1.87 11.56 -21.45
N GLU A 267 -1.97 11.09 -20.20
CA GLU A 267 -3.12 11.29 -19.35
C GLU A 267 -3.25 12.76 -18.93
N ARG A 268 -4.48 13.28 -18.94
CA ARG A 268 -4.80 14.64 -18.48
C ARG A 268 -5.44 14.56 -17.10
N PHE A 269 -4.92 15.38 -16.19
CA PHE A 269 -5.42 15.44 -14.81
C PHE A 269 -6.25 16.72 -14.61
N THR A 270 -7.34 16.60 -13.86
CA THR A 270 -8.19 17.76 -13.56
C THR A 270 -7.49 18.72 -12.60
N PRO A 271 -7.76 20.04 -12.65
CA PRO A 271 -7.21 21.01 -11.70
C PRO A 271 -7.50 20.65 -10.23
N ARG A 272 -8.67 20.09 -9.96
CA ARG A 272 -9.08 19.59 -8.64
C ARG A 272 -8.14 18.48 -8.15
N TYR A 273 -7.80 17.52 -9.03
CA TYR A 273 -6.88 16.43 -8.71
C TYR A 273 -5.46 16.94 -8.44
N LEU A 274 -4.97 17.92 -9.24
CA LEU A 274 -3.67 18.53 -9.03
C LEU A 274 -3.61 19.33 -7.72
N LEU A 275 -4.68 20.05 -7.36
CA LEU A 275 -4.78 20.74 -6.09
C LEU A 275 -4.76 19.75 -4.91
N ALA A 276 -5.49 18.64 -5.03
CA ALA A 276 -5.47 17.59 -4.02
C ALA A 276 -4.06 17.01 -3.80
N LEU A 277 -3.32 16.76 -4.89
CA LEU A 277 -1.92 16.33 -4.82
C LEU A 277 -1.03 17.39 -4.15
N ALA A 278 -1.19 18.66 -4.51
CA ALA A 278 -0.42 19.76 -3.92
C ALA A 278 -0.65 19.86 -2.41
N LEU A 279 -1.90 19.71 -1.96
CA LEU A 279 -2.24 19.66 -0.53
C LEU A 279 -1.61 18.45 0.17
N MET A 280 -1.65 17.26 -0.42
CA MET A 280 -0.98 16.07 0.13
C MET A 280 0.54 16.28 0.27
N CYS A 281 1.18 16.87 -0.73
CA CYS A 281 2.60 17.20 -0.69
C CYS A 281 2.93 18.21 0.42
N ALA A 282 2.18 19.32 0.46
CA ALA A 282 2.38 20.37 1.46
C ALA A 282 2.16 19.85 2.89
N GLY A 283 1.11 19.06 3.10
CA GLY A 283 0.82 18.43 4.40
C GLY A 283 1.88 17.41 4.81
N THR A 284 2.37 16.59 3.88
CA THR A 284 3.47 15.65 4.16
C THR A 284 4.76 16.40 4.49
N ALA A 285 5.09 17.47 3.75
CA ALA A 285 6.24 18.30 4.05
C ALA A 285 6.16 18.96 5.44
N ALA A 286 4.97 19.46 5.81
CA ALA A 286 4.73 20.01 7.15
C ALA A 286 4.97 18.98 8.25
N MET A 287 4.57 17.70 8.04
CA MET A 287 4.81 16.62 9.00
C MET A 287 6.28 16.19 9.08
N VAL A 288 7.05 16.32 8.00
CA VAL A 288 8.50 15.99 8.00
C VAL A 288 9.32 17.04 8.76
N VAL A 289 8.89 18.30 8.71
CA VAL A 289 9.58 19.43 9.36
C VAL A 289 9.14 19.57 10.83
N ALA A 290 8.05 18.95 11.23
CA ALA A 290 7.47 19.00 12.58
C ALA A 290 8.26 18.22 13.60
#